data_4178e5ae80b2adc55ea67a1270366bd8
#
_entry.id   4178e5ae80b2adc55ea67a1270366bd8
#
_cell.length_a   1.000
_cell.length_b   1.000
_cell.length_c   1.000
_cell.angle_alpha   90.00
_cell.angle_beta   90.00
_cell.angle_gamma   90.00
#
_symmetry.space_group_name_H-M   'P 1'
#
loop_
_entity.id
_entity.type
_entity.pdbx_description
1 polymer ?
#
loop_
_entity_poly.entity_id
_entity_poly.type
_entity_poly.pdbx_seq_one_letter_code
_entity_poly.pdbx_strand_id
1 'polypeptide(L)'
;GSGQDPLILIDGIDRGKEGLAMMESSEIENISILKDASATAVYGVRGANGVVLVTTRRGTVGKPVISFSVDFGLQSPSSMPELVGAYDMAVLTNEALVNNGQSPKYSQDQLNIYKNGGGNPFLYPDVNWYDEIFKKMAFQENINVDVSGGSKKLRYFVSAGYFTQNGLVKDFGGNSG
;
A
#
# COMPACT_ATOMS: atom_id res chain seq x y z
N GLY A 1 -5.05 0.12 23.64
CA GLY A 1 -5.90 1.04 22.94
C GLY A 1 -7.04 0.38 22.19
N SER A 2 -8.01 -0.24 22.89
CA SER A 2 -9.13 -0.97 22.27
C SER A 2 -10.43 -0.16 22.30
N GLY A 3 -10.42 1.11 21.90
CA GLY A 3 -11.58 1.96 22.12
C GLY A 3 -12.06 2.80 20.94
N GLN A 4 -11.39 2.79 19.80
CA GLN A 4 -11.74 3.69 18.68
C GLN A 4 -12.15 2.98 17.38
N ASP A 5 -12.10 1.66 17.32
CA ASP A 5 -12.46 0.93 16.13
C ASP A 5 -13.98 0.75 15.99
N PRO A 6 -14.54 0.91 14.78
CA PRO A 6 -15.94 0.62 14.54
C PRO A 6 -16.20 -0.88 14.66
N LEU A 7 -17.41 -1.25 15.02
CA LEU A 7 -17.88 -2.63 14.99
C LEU A 7 -18.10 -3.05 13.52
N ILE A 8 -17.45 -4.14 13.10
CA ILE A 8 -17.58 -4.63 11.71
C ILE A 8 -18.34 -5.95 11.72
N LEU A 9 -19.53 -5.92 11.12
CA LEU A 9 -20.41 -7.08 11.00
C LEU A 9 -20.49 -7.53 9.54
N ILE A 10 -20.07 -8.75 9.29
CA ILE A 10 -20.20 -9.41 7.98
C ILE A 10 -21.33 -10.42 8.08
N ASP A 11 -22.40 -10.18 7.34
CA ASP A 11 -23.67 -10.93 7.43
C ASP A 11 -24.21 -11.07 8.87
N GLY A 12 -24.04 -10.02 9.68
CA GLY A 12 -24.45 -9.97 11.07
C GLY A 12 -23.48 -10.60 12.08
N ILE A 13 -22.34 -11.14 11.63
CA ILE A 13 -21.33 -11.74 12.49
C ILE A 13 -20.16 -10.75 12.64
N ASP A 14 -19.73 -10.50 13.89
CA ASP A 14 -18.55 -9.67 14.16
C ASP A 14 -17.28 -10.41 13.74
N ARG A 15 -16.63 -9.87 12.72
CA ARG A 15 -15.37 -10.38 12.18
C ARG A 15 -14.21 -9.39 12.27
N GLY A 16 -14.48 -8.19 12.76
CA GLY A 16 -13.47 -7.15 12.90
C GLY A 16 -12.85 -6.67 11.58
N LYS A 17 -11.82 -5.87 11.69
CA LYS A 17 -11.08 -5.33 10.53
C LYS A 17 -10.39 -6.43 9.71
N GLU A 18 -9.88 -7.44 10.39
CA GLU A 18 -9.17 -8.55 9.76
C GLU A 18 -10.10 -9.36 8.85
N GLY A 19 -11.31 -9.64 9.32
CA GLY A 19 -12.31 -10.35 8.50
C GLY A 19 -12.70 -9.56 7.24
N LEU A 20 -12.80 -8.25 7.33
CA LEU A 20 -13.07 -7.39 6.17
C LEU A 20 -11.87 -7.32 5.21
N ALA A 21 -10.64 -7.26 5.76
CA ALA A 21 -9.43 -7.19 4.95
C ALA A 21 -9.13 -8.47 4.16
N MET A 22 -9.67 -9.61 4.61
CA MET A 22 -9.54 -10.92 3.94
C MET A 22 -10.57 -11.14 2.83
N MET A 23 -11.58 -10.26 2.71
CA MET A 23 -12.63 -10.40 1.71
C MET A 23 -12.20 -9.82 0.37
N GLU A 24 -12.50 -10.55 -0.69
CA GLU A 24 -12.40 -10.03 -2.05
C GLU A 24 -13.54 -9.05 -2.34
N SER A 25 -13.26 -8.01 -3.12
CA SER A 25 -14.27 -6.99 -3.48
C SER A 25 -15.47 -7.61 -4.20
N SER A 26 -15.23 -8.68 -4.96
CA SER A 26 -16.26 -9.44 -5.68
C SER A 26 -17.26 -10.15 -4.77
N GLU A 27 -16.89 -10.46 -3.53
CA GLU A 27 -17.75 -11.11 -2.54
C GLU A 27 -18.72 -10.14 -1.86
N ILE A 28 -18.44 -8.83 -1.96
CA ILE A 28 -19.24 -7.81 -1.28
C ILE A 28 -20.40 -7.37 -2.17
N GLU A 29 -21.62 -7.47 -1.64
CA GLU A 29 -22.84 -6.95 -2.28
C GLU A 29 -23.10 -5.50 -1.88
N ASN A 30 -22.99 -5.19 -0.57
CA ASN A 30 -23.25 -3.87 -0.03
C ASN A 30 -22.46 -3.62 1.25
N ILE A 31 -22.05 -2.35 1.46
CA ILE A 31 -21.50 -1.86 2.71
C ILE A 31 -22.32 -0.69 3.19
N SER A 32 -22.85 -0.79 4.43
CA SER A 32 -23.57 0.29 5.10
C SER A 32 -22.81 0.72 6.35
N ILE A 33 -22.67 2.02 6.53
CA ILE A 33 -21.97 2.60 7.70
C ILE A 33 -22.97 3.36 8.55
N LEU A 34 -23.16 2.91 9.79
CA LEU A 34 -24.00 3.56 10.79
C LEU A 34 -23.11 4.32 11.76
N LYS A 35 -23.26 5.66 11.82
CA LYS A 35 -22.45 6.53 12.68
C LYS A 35 -23.25 7.27 13.75
N ASP A 36 -24.54 7.09 13.81
CA ASP A 36 -25.49 7.85 14.62
C ASP A 36 -25.98 7.07 15.84
N ALA A 37 -26.84 7.72 16.61
CA ALA A 37 -27.49 7.12 17.77
C ALA A 37 -28.23 5.82 17.44
N SER A 38 -28.64 5.60 16.18
CA SER A 38 -29.25 4.36 15.71
C SER A 38 -28.32 3.16 15.85
N ALA A 39 -27.00 3.33 15.62
CA ALA A 39 -26.01 2.29 15.80
C ALA A 39 -25.93 1.83 17.27
N THR A 40 -25.91 2.79 18.20
CA THR A 40 -25.87 2.52 19.64
C THR A 40 -27.17 1.89 20.13
N ALA A 41 -28.33 2.27 19.58
CA ALA A 41 -29.63 1.71 19.95
C ALA A 41 -29.75 0.21 19.59
N VAL A 42 -29.14 -0.21 18.48
CA VAL A 42 -29.22 -1.60 18.02
C VAL A 42 -28.06 -2.46 18.54
N TYR A 43 -26.86 -1.91 18.58
CA TYR A 43 -25.63 -2.66 18.88
C TYR A 43 -25.01 -2.32 20.27
N GLY A 44 -25.70 -1.47 21.04
CA GLY A 44 -25.27 -1.06 22.36
C GLY A 44 -23.93 -0.29 22.36
N VAL A 45 -23.19 -0.40 23.44
CA VAL A 45 -21.90 0.28 23.65
C VAL A 45 -20.87 -0.06 22.56
N ARG A 46 -20.96 -1.25 21.98
CA ARG A 46 -20.07 -1.69 20.88
C ARG A 46 -20.27 -0.91 19.59
N GLY A 47 -21.45 -0.32 19.39
CA GLY A 47 -21.77 0.54 18.24
C GLY A 47 -21.40 2.02 18.45
N ALA A 48 -20.84 2.40 19.61
CA ALA A 48 -20.57 3.81 19.94
C ALA A 48 -19.58 4.50 18.99
N ASN A 49 -18.65 3.73 18.41
CA ASN A 49 -17.67 4.24 17.42
C ASN A 49 -18.14 4.05 15.96
N GLY A 50 -19.40 3.72 15.77
CA GLY A 50 -20.00 3.38 14.48
C GLY A 50 -20.01 1.88 14.23
N VAL A 51 -20.86 1.49 13.28
CA VAL A 51 -21.02 0.09 12.84
C VAL A 51 -20.88 0.04 11.33
N VAL A 52 -20.05 -0.86 10.83
CA VAL A 52 -19.91 -1.19 9.43
C VAL A 52 -20.63 -2.50 9.19
N LEU A 53 -21.71 -2.46 8.40
CA LEU A 53 -22.46 -3.63 8.00
C LEU A 53 -22.04 -4.03 6.60
N VAL A 54 -21.49 -5.21 6.47
CA VAL A 54 -21.10 -5.80 5.18
C VAL A 54 -22.07 -6.93 4.87
N THR A 55 -22.70 -6.86 3.71
CA THR A 55 -23.54 -7.92 3.18
C THR A 55 -22.80 -8.63 2.05
N THR A 56 -22.66 -9.94 2.14
CA THR A 56 -21.98 -10.72 1.12
C THR A 56 -22.94 -11.06 -0.03
N ARG A 57 -22.38 -11.21 -1.22
CA ARG A 57 -23.13 -11.65 -2.40
C ARG A 57 -23.66 -13.06 -2.19
N ARG A 58 -24.89 -13.25 -2.60
CA ARG A 58 -25.56 -14.56 -2.54
C ARG A 58 -25.95 -14.99 -3.94
N GLY A 59 -25.98 -16.29 -4.17
CA GLY A 59 -26.50 -16.84 -5.40
C GLY A 59 -27.94 -16.45 -5.64
N THR A 60 -28.29 -16.24 -6.89
CA THR A 60 -29.66 -15.97 -7.33
C THR A 60 -30.29 -17.24 -7.90
N VAL A 61 -31.65 -17.33 -7.84
CA VAL A 61 -32.39 -18.42 -8.49
C VAL A 61 -32.25 -18.27 -10.00
N GLY A 62 -31.64 -19.25 -10.65
CA GLY A 62 -31.44 -19.21 -12.10
C GLY A 62 -30.36 -20.19 -12.55
N LYS A 63 -30.06 -20.14 -13.84
CA LYS A 63 -28.92 -20.88 -14.40
C LYS A 63 -27.61 -20.38 -13.82
N PRO A 64 -26.60 -21.24 -13.73
CA PRO A 64 -25.24 -20.79 -13.31
C PRO A 64 -24.76 -19.64 -14.18
N VAL A 65 -24.27 -18.59 -13.52
CA VAL A 65 -23.58 -17.44 -14.13
C VAL A 65 -22.14 -17.49 -13.67
N ILE A 66 -21.22 -17.46 -14.64
CA ILE A 66 -19.80 -17.39 -14.40
C ILE A 66 -19.35 -15.97 -14.74
N SER A 67 -18.71 -15.31 -13.80
CA SER A 67 -18.08 -14.01 -13.99
C SER A 67 -16.57 -14.16 -13.90
N PHE A 68 -15.86 -13.44 -14.74
CA PHE A 68 -14.40 -13.39 -14.76
C PHE A 68 -13.96 -11.93 -14.82
N SER A 69 -13.06 -11.54 -13.94
CA SER A 69 -12.46 -10.22 -13.95
C SER A 69 -10.94 -10.30 -13.83
N VAL A 70 -10.27 -9.41 -14.54
CA VAL A 70 -8.82 -9.24 -14.46
C VAL A 70 -8.55 -7.74 -14.35
N ASP A 71 -7.85 -7.36 -13.29
CA ASP A 71 -7.47 -5.99 -13.03
C ASP A 71 -5.94 -5.89 -13.03
N PHE A 72 -5.41 -4.99 -13.83
CA PHE A 72 -3.99 -4.68 -13.85
C PHE A 72 -3.77 -3.29 -13.28
N GLY A 73 -2.79 -3.17 -12.40
CA GLY A 73 -2.42 -1.91 -11.79
C GLY A 73 -0.92 -1.64 -11.86
N LEU A 74 -0.57 -0.37 -11.96
CA LEU A 74 0.78 0.12 -11.76
C LEU A 74 0.78 0.97 -10.50
N GLN A 75 1.65 0.63 -9.57
CA GLN A 75 1.87 1.44 -8.39
C GLN A 75 3.20 2.18 -8.51
N SER A 76 3.25 3.40 -8.02
CA SER A 76 4.44 4.21 -7.93
C SER A 76 4.49 4.88 -6.57
N PRO A 77 5.67 5.22 -6.04
CA PRO A 77 5.76 6.04 -4.84
C PRO A 77 5.03 7.36 -5.05
N SER A 78 4.17 7.74 -4.12
CA SER A 78 3.40 8.99 -4.20
C SER A 78 4.28 10.24 -4.01
N SER A 79 5.38 10.10 -3.28
CA SER A 79 6.38 11.15 -3.06
C SER A 79 7.69 10.49 -2.65
N MET A 80 8.78 10.94 -3.24
CA MET A 80 10.14 10.66 -2.78
C MET A 80 10.79 11.98 -2.42
N PRO A 81 11.52 12.05 -1.29
CA PRO A 81 12.31 13.24 -0.96
C PRO A 81 13.38 13.46 -2.04
N GLU A 82 13.56 14.71 -2.45
CA GLU A 82 14.71 15.09 -3.25
C GLU A 82 15.95 15.07 -2.35
N LEU A 83 16.95 14.27 -2.72
CA LEU A 83 18.23 14.24 -2.03
C LEU A 83 19.15 15.29 -2.64
N VAL A 84 19.90 15.92 -1.76
CA VAL A 84 20.95 16.85 -2.14
C VAL A 84 22.10 16.05 -2.76
N GLY A 85 22.60 16.46 -3.93
CA GLY A 85 23.74 15.83 -4.57
C GLY A 85 25.05 16.04 -3.76
N ALA A 86 26.07 15.26 -4.10
CA ALA A 86 27.34 15.27 -3.36
C ALA A 86 28.02 16.64 -3.39
N TYR A 87 27.91 17.38 -4.50
CA TYR A 87 28.45 18.75 -4.60
C TYR A 87 27.79 19.69 -3.60
N ASP A 88 26.45 19.75 -3.60
CA ASP A 88 25.72 20.66 -2.72
C ASP A 88 25.91 20.26 -1.23
N MET A 89 25.95 18.96 -0.94
CA MET A 89 26.26 18.47 0.40
C MET A 89 27.65 18.90 0.85
N ALA A 90 28.65 18.84 -0.02
CA ALA A 90 30.01 19.27 0.30
C ALA A 90 30.09 20.78 0.52
N VAL A 91 29.38 21.59 -0.29
CA VAL A 91 29.29 23.04 -0.13
C VAL A 91 28.63 23.40 1.19
N LEU A 92 27.47 22.84 1.48
CA LEU A 92 26.71 23.08 2.72
C LEU A 92 27.50 22.64 3.96
N THR A 93 28.27 21.54 3.87
CA THR A 93 29.12 21.07 4.94
C THR A 93 30.23 22.09 5.22
N ASN A 94 30.90 22.60 4.20
CA ASN A 94 31.92 23.62 4.35
C ASN A 94 31.35 24.91 4.95
N GLU A 95 30.20 25.36 4.49
CA GLU A 95 29.50 26.54 5.01
C GLU A 95 29.18 26.39 6.50
N ALA A 96 28.64 25.25 6.89
CA ALA A 96 28.32 24.96 8.29
C ALA A 96 29.58 24.97 9.17
N LEU A 97 30.70 24.39 8.70
CA LEU A 97 31.95 24.38 9.43
C LEU A 97 32.53 25.80 9.60
N VAL A 98 32.54 26.59 8.53
CA VAL A 98 33.03 27.97 8.57
C VAL A 98 32.18 28.83 9.50
N ASN A 99 30.87 28.69 9.47
CA ASN A 99 29.96 29.40 10.38
C ASN A 99 30.19 29.05 11.86
N ASN A 100 30.70 27.85 12.13
CA ASN A 100 31.09 27.40 13.47
C ASN A 100 32.56 27.74 13.80
N GLY A 101 33.24 28.53 12.98
CA GLY A 101 34.64 28.93 13.20
C GLY A 101 35.65 27.81 12.94
N GLN A 102 35.25 26.79 12.19
CA GLN A 102 36.12 25.66 11.81
C GLN A 102 36.64 25.80 10.38
N SER A 103 37.69 25.09 10.04
CA SER A 103 38.21 25.05 8.66
C SER A 103 37.33 24.23 7.76
N PRO A 104 37.21 24.60 6.46
CA PRO A 104 36.48 23.79 5.48
C PRO A 104 37.01 22.35 5.40
N LYS A 105 36.12 21.39 5.25
CA LYS A 105 36.47 19.97 5.11
C LYS A 105 36.87 19.64 3.67
N TYR A 106 36.20 20.22 2.70
CA TYR A 106 36.42 19.95 1.27
C TYR A 106 37.21 21.12 0.66
N SER A 107 38.29 20.81 -0.03
CA SER A 107 39.10 21.80 -0.78
C SER A 107 38.34 22.27 -2.03
N GLN A 108 38.77 23.40 -2.61
CA GLN A 108 38.17 23.90 -3.86
C GLN A 108 38.33 22.92 -5.02
N ASP A 109 39.41 22.17 -5.09
CA ASP A 109 39.64 21.15 -6.11
C ASP A 109 38.64 19.97 -5.95
N GLN A 110 38.41 19.54 -4.71
CA GLN A 110 37.42 18.51 -4.44
C GLN A 110 35.99 18.96 -4.80
N LEU A 111 35.63 20.21 -4.49
CA LEU A 111 34.35 20.78 -4.90
C LEU A 111 34.19 20.82 -6.43
N ASN A 112 35.26 21.19 -7.13
CA ASN A 112 35.27 21.21 -8.60
C ASN A 112 35.11 19.80 -9.20
N ILE A 113 35.71 18.77 -8.58
CA ILE A 113 35.56 17.38 -8.99
C ILE A 113 34.08 16.94 -8.84
N TYR A 114 33.47 17.18 -7.69
CA TYR A 114 32.06 16.87 -7.48
C TYR A 114 31.15 17.62 -8.47
N LYS A 115 31.41 18.92 -8.68
CA LYS A 115 30.60 19.75 -9.60
C LYS A 115 30.63 19.27 -11.04
N ASN A 116 31.79 18.80 -11.49
CA ASN A 116 32.00 18.42 -12.90
C ASN A 116 31.74 16.91 -13.15
N GLY A 117 31.46 16.12 -12.13
CA GLY A 117 31.23 14.68 -12.25
C GLY A 117 32.46 13.90 -12.77
N GLY A 118 33.66 14.45 -12.67
CA GLY A 118 34.88 13.93 -13.30
C GLY A 118 35.81 13.11 -12.39
N GLY A 119 35.37 12.75 -11.19
CA GLY A 119 36.19 12.00 -10.24
C GLY A 119 36.03 10.48 -10.34
N ASN A 120 36.97 9.78 -9.69
CA ASN A 120 36.80 8.35 -9.46
C ASN A 120 35.55 8.12 -8.59
N PRO A 121 34.55 7.36 -9.03
CA PRO A 121 33.28 7.19 -8.30
C PRO A 121 33.44 6.50 -6.95
N PHE A 122 34.52 5.78 -6.71
CA PHE A 122 34.82 5.22 -5.39
C PHE A 122 35.38 6.24 -4.41
N LEU A 123 36.02 7.29 -4.90
CA LEU A 123 36.59 8.38 -4.07
C LEU A 123 35.63 9.57 -3.96
N TYR A 124 34.83 9.80 -4.99
CA TYR A 124 33.89 10.92 -5.10
C TYR A 124 32.50 10.37 -5.48
N PRO A 125 31.85 9.59 -4.59
CA PRO A 125 30.54 9.03 -4.88
C PRO A 125 29.48 10.13 -4.90
N ASP A 126 28.59 10.06 -5.90
CA ASP A 126 27.37 10.87 -5.99
C ASP A 126 26.22 9.94 -6.38
N VAL A 127 25.69 9.23 -5.39
CA VAL A 127 24.71 8.18 -5.57
C VAL A 127 23.38 8.63 -4.97
N ASN A 128 22.35 8.66 -5.80
CA ASN A 128 20.98 8.77 -5.30
C ASN A 128 20.49 7.40 -4.84
N TRP A 129 20.56 7.16 -3.56
CA TRP A 129 20.15 5.89 -2.94
C TRP A 129 18.66 5.54 -3.17
N TYR A 130 17.79 6.54 -3.34
CA TYR A 130 16.39 6.25 -3.68
C TYR A 130 16.28 5.64 -5.08
N ASP A 131 16.99 6.17 -6.08
CA ASP A 131 16.99 5.61 -7.43
C ASP A 131 17.67 4.25 -7.49
N GLU A 132 18.64 3.99 -6.60
CA GLU A 132 19.28 2.68 -6.51
C GLU A 132 18.39 1.63 -5.84
N ILE A 133 17.70 1.97 -4.77
CA ILE A 133 16.94 1.03 -3.95
C ILE A 133 15.51 0.83 -4.48
N PHE A 134 14.87 1.89 -4.97
CA PHE A 134 13.46 1.83 -5.34
C PHE A 134 13.25 1.73 -6.84
N LYS A 135 12.22 0.99 -7.22
CA LYS A 135 11.67 0.99 -8.58
C LYS A 135 10.76 2.19 -8.74
N LYS A 136 10.78 2.82 -9.90
CA LYS A 136 9.85 3.92 -10.22
C LYS A 136 8.40 3.44 -10.31
N MET A 137 8.22 2.19 -10.72
CA MET A 137 6.91 1.54 -10.84
C MET A 137 7.02 0.06 -10.48
N ALA A 138 5.95 -0.48 -9.93
CA ALA A 138 5.76 -1.90 -9.69
C ALA A 138 4.38 -2.33 -10.19
N PHE A 139 4.30 -3.54 -10.70
CA PHE A 139 3.10 -4.11 -11.29
C PHE A 139 2.29 -4.86 -10.24
N GLN A 140 0.96 -4.76 -10.33
CA GLN A 140 0.03 -5.57 -9.57
C GLN A 140 -1.01 -6.17 -10.50
N GLU A 141 -1.48 -7.34 -10.16
CA GLU A 141 -2.47 -8.11 -10.91
C GLU A 141 -3.47 -8.74 -9.94
N ASN A 142 -4.74 -8.64 -10.27
CA ASN A 142 -5.83 -9.27 -9.55
C ASN A 142 -6.73 -10.02 -10.53
N ILE A 143 -6.88 -11.32 -10.34
CA ILE A 143 -7.69 -12.20 -11.16
C ILE A 143 -8.77 -12.80 -10.28
N ASN A 144 -10.04 -12.64 -10.66
CA ASN A 144 -11.17 -13.20 -9.93
C ASN A 144 -12.07 -13.99 -10.85
N VAL A 145 -12.58 -15.12 -10.33
CA VAL A 145 -13.57 -15.96 -10.98
C VAL A 145 -14.69 -16.22 -9.98
N ASP A 146 -15.91 -15.86 -10.35
CA ASP A 146 -17.10 -16.08 -9.54
C ASP A 146 -18.07 -16.98 -10.26
N VAL A 147 -18.71 -17.87 -9.52
CA VAL A 147 -19.80 -18.72 -10.01
C VAL A 147 -21.00 -18.55 -9.08
N SER A 148 -22.11 -18.09 -9.61
CA SER A 148 -23.35 -17.93 -8.86
C SER A 148 -24.52 -18.62 -9.55
N GLY A 149 -25.45 -19.11 -8.76
CA GLY A 149 -26.66 -19.75 -9.31
C GLY A 149 -27.52 -20.37 -8.23
N GLY A 150 -28.56 -21.07 -8.64
CA GLY A 150 -29.35 -21.82 -7.67
C GLY A 150 -30.78 -22.12 -8.10
N SER A 151 -31.44 -22.83 -7.22
CA SER A 151 -32.89 -23.16 -7.30
C SER A 151 -33.62 -22.47 -6.15
N LYS A 152 -34.94 -22.65 -6.10
CA LYS A 152 -35.77 -22.19 -4.95
C LYS A 152 -35.34 -22.79 -3.61
N LYS A 153 -34.66 -23.97 -3.63
CA LYS A 153 -34.27 -24.70 -2.43
C LYS A 153 -32.79 -24.48 -2.06
N LEU A 154 -31.93 -24.23 -3.05
CA LEU A 154 -30.50 -24.07 -2.83
C LEU A 154 -29.97 -22.93 -3.74
N ARG A 155 -29.29 -21.99 -3.16
CA ARG A 155 -28.57 -20.93 -3.86
C ARG A 155 -27.10 -20.99 -3.45
N TYR A 156 -26.19 -20.73 -4.38
CA TYR A 156 -24.76 -20.76 -4.13
C TYR A 156 -24.07 -19.58 -4.82
N PHE A 157 -23.04 -19.09 -4.18
CA PHE A 157 -22.05 -18.18 -4.70
C PHE A 157 -20.67 -18.73 -4.29
N VAL A 158 -19.79 -18.90 -5.26
CA VAL A 158 -18.41 -19.35 -5.04
C VAL A 158 -17.49 -18.37 -5.75
N SER A 159 -16.51 -17.87 -5.05
CA SER A 159 -15.50 -16.96 -5.56
C SER A 159 -14.11 -17.55 -5.38
N ALA A 160 -13.23 -17.32 -6.35
CA ALA A 160 -11.81 -17.63 -6.25
C ALA A 160 -11.00 -16.47 -6.85
N GLY A 161 -10.07 -15.94 -6.07
CA GLY A 161 -9.23 -14.82 -6.45
C GLY A 161 -7.75 -15.17 -6.38
N TYR A 162 -6.97 -14.56 -7.26
CA TYR A 162 -5.53 -14.56 -7.23
C TYR A 162 -5.03 -13.14 -7.33
N PHE A 163 -4.30 -12.70 -6.32
CA PHE A 163 -3.70 -11.38 -6.25
C PHE A 163 -2.19 -11.49 -6.15
N THR A 164 -1.48 -10.76 -7.00
CA THR A 164 -0.04 -10.60 -6.89
C THR A 164 0.35 -9.14 -7.01
N GLN A 165 1.32 -8.74 -6.23
CA GLN A 165 1.83 -7.38 -6.18
C GLN A 165 3.34 -7.40 -6.02
N ASN A 166 4.03 -6.79 -6.96
CA ASN A 166 5.47 -6.62 -6.87
C ASN A 166 5.84 -5.50 -5.90
N GLY A 167 6.88 -5.72 -5.11
CA GLY A 167 7.45 -4.69 -4.24
C GLY A 167 8.09 -3.56 -5.03
N LEU A 168 8.04 -2.34 -4.47
CA LEU A 168 8.73 -1.17 -5.01
C LEU A 168 10.23 -1.18 -4.74
N VAL A 169 10.73 -2.03 -3.83
CA VAL A 169 12.16 -2.21 -3.60
C VAL A 169 12.75 -3.10 -4.69
N LYS A 170 13.90 -2.70 -5.23
CA LYS A 170 14.64 -3.53 -6.18
C LYS A 170 15.18 -4.78 -5.48
N ASP A 171 15.14 -5.89 -6.20
CA ASP A 171 15.77 -7.13 -5.72
C ASP A 171 17.29 -7.06 -6.03
N PHE A 172 18.10 -7.10 -4.99
CA PHE A 172 19.56 -7.08 -5.11
C PHE A 172 20.17 -8.49 -5.13
N GLY A 173 19.38 -9.50 -5.46
CA GLY A 173 19.90 -10.85 -5.70
C GLY A 173 20.46 -11.55 -4.46
N GLY A 174 19.91 -11.28 -3.31
CA GLY A 174 20.14 -12.13 -2.12
C GLY A 174 19.46 -13.47 -2.37
N ASN A 175 20.25 -14.51 -2.65
CA ASN A 175 19.78 -15.88 -2.66
C ASN A 175 19.01 -16.16 -1.38
N SER A 176 17.68 -16.18 -1.47
CA SER A 176 16.87 -16.88 -0.47
C SER A 176 16.99 -18.36 -0.75
N GLY A 177 18.01 -18.99 -0.13
CA GLY A 177 18.10 -20.43 -0.01
C GLY A 177 17.04 -20.98 0.93
#